data_b975460bda4026892f23f5c2d0b23892
#
_entry.id   b975460bda4026892f23f5c2d0b23892
#
_cell.length_a   1.000
_cell.length_b   1.000
_cell.length_c   1.000
_cell.angle_alpha   90.00
_cell.angle_beta   90.00
_cell.angle_gamma   90.00
#
_symmetry.space_group_name_H-M   'P 1'
#
loop_
_entity.id
_entity.type
_entity.pdbx_description
1 polymer ?
#
loop_
_entity_poly.entity_id
_entity_poly.type
_entity_poly.pdbx_seq_one_letter_code
_entity_poly.pdbx_strand_id
1 'polypeptide(L)'
;MRRLHATWTAAGTLLSVMAAGLSAQAAISLPRDFDAYVARTMKQFEVPGLAIAVVKDGKVVLAKGYGVRRLGDSARVDERTLFGIASNTKAFTATAIGILVEEGKLQWDAPVVNYLPWFQMYDPFVTRELTIRDLLVHRSGLGLGAGDLLWWPSSTYDRKEVARRLRYIKPATSFRSAYAYDNVLYSVAGEVIEAVSGQTWEDFVSSRILGKVGMTASSVRHSAAAGAGDVATPHAPIDGHVRPVAPFTSDNVNPAGGINAGAADIAKWMMVQLDSGRLGDGSQLFTPRTTRELWSVVTPFRVGNPPPELAALRTNFAGYALGFGLRDYRGWKIVSHTGGLPGFVSRLTLVPDQRLGIAVLTNQESVEAFEAITWRVLDHYLGAPPTDWISTFARLKARGDSITAAQERAAVTRRDSTSHPSLPLERYAGTYRDAWYGDVTIALEGGKLVLRFAHTPDLTGDLEHYQYDTFIARWRNRELRADAYVTFALKPDGSIDQVKMAAVSPATDFSFDFQDLLLVPAPAGPSR
;
A
#
# COMPACT_ATOMS: atom_id res chain seq x y z
N MET A 1 -14.22 81.53 -2.52
CA MET A 1 -13.82 81.72 -1.07
C MET A 1 -14.09 80.40 -0.34
N ARG A 2 -13.01 79.86 0.28
CA ARG A 2 -12.95 78.98 1.45
C ARG A 2 -13.78 77.71 1.48
N ARG A 3 -13.07 76.59 1.22
CA ARG A 3 -12.66 75.58 2.22
C ARG A 3 -13.78 74.84 2.95
N LEU A 4 -13.94 73.57 2.58
CA LEU A 4 -14.21 72.45 3.50
C LEU A 4 -13.69 71.18 2.85
N HIS A 5 -12.45 70.81 3.16
CA HIS A 5 -11.88 69.51 2.92
C HIS A 5 -11.43 68.91 4.25
N ALA A 6 -11.53 67.61 4.30
CA ALA A 6 -10.95 66.71 5.29
C ALA A 6 -11.86 66.31 6.44
N THR A 7 -12.37 65.08 6.35
CA THR A 7 -12.32 64.03 7.42
C THR A 7 -13.09 62.79 6.99
N TRP A 8 -12.57 61.99 6.02
CA TRP A 8 -13.12 60.66 5.73
C TRP A 8 -12.05 59.65 5.24
N THR A 9 -10.90 59.56 5.91
CA THR A 9 -9.85 58.61 5.45
C THR A 9 -9.29 57.70 6.54
N ALA A 10 -9.77 57.71 7.78
CA ALA A 10 -9.21 56.88 8.85
C ALA A 10 -10.05 55.63 9.21
N ALA A 11 -11.35 55.59 8.90
CA ALA A 11 -12.23 54.47 9.28
C ALA A 11 -12.23 53.29 8.28
N GLY A 12 -11.92 53.57 7.00
CA GLY A 12 -11.94 52.55 5.95
C GLY A 12 -10.77 51.55 6.00
N THR A 13 -9.61 51.99 6.47
CA THR A 13 -8.38 51.16 6.49
C THR A 13 -8.37 50.16 7.65
N LEU A 14 -8.97 50.45 8.77
CA LEU A 14 -9.07 49.51 9.90
C LEU A 14 -10.07 48.38 9.67
N LEU A 15 -11.19 48.65 8.99
CA LEU A 15 -12.15 47.58 8.63
C LEU A 15 -11.59 46.62 7.56
N SER A 16 -10.80 47.10 6.61
CA SER A 16 -10.19 46.25 5.57
C SER A 16 -9.11 45.31 6.14
N VAL A 17 -8.35 45.76 7.14
CA VAL A 17 -7.31 44.92 7.78
C VAL A 17 -7.95 43.85 8.68
N MET A 18 -9.05 44.18 9.40
CA MET A 18 -9.77 43.19 10.21
C MET A 18 -10.51 42.16 9.34
N ALA A 19 -11.09 42.56 8.20
CA ALA A 19 -11.76 41.64 7.28
C ALA A 19 -10.77 40.71 6.59
N ALA A 20 -9.57 41.19 6.22
CA ALA A 20 -8.50 40.36 5.65
C ALA A 20 -7.92 39.38 6.68
N GLY A 21 -7.78 39.79 7.96
CA GLY A 21 -7.34 38.93 9.05
C GLY A 21 -8.35 37.81 9.37
N LEU A 22 -9.64 38.11 9.37
CA LEU A 22 -10.72 37.15 9.62
C LEU A 22 -10.89 36.19 8.44
N SER A 23 -10.72 36.63 7.19
CA SER A 23 -10.76 35.76 6.01
C SER A 23 -9.54 34.85 5.94
N ALA A 24 -8.34 35.30 6.30
CA ALA A 24 -7.13 34.49 6.36
C ALA A 24 -7.20 33.40 7.45
N GLN A 25 -7.79 33.72 8.60
CA GLN A 25 -7.95 32.77 9.70
C GLN A 25 -9.05 31.74 9.42
N ALA A 26 -10.11 32.12 8.70
CA ALA A 26 -11.13 31.20 8.22
C ALA A 26 -10.61 30.24 7.12
N ALA A 27 -9.64 30.67 6.32
CA ALA A 27 -9.02 29.85 5.28
C ALA A 27 -8.04 28.77 5.80
N ILE A 28 -7.61 28.85 7.07
CA ILE A 28 -6.68 27.89 7.69
C ILE A 28 -7.43 26.84 8.53
N SER A 29 -8.65 27.11 8.97
CA SER A 29 -9.41 26.20 9.84
C SER A 29 -10.13 25.11 9.07
N LEU A 30 -10.30 23.93 9.69
CA LEU A 30 -11.19 22.88 9.22
C LEU A 30 -12.67 23.26 9.33
N PRO A 31 -13.60 22.58 8.63
CA PRO A 31 -15.04 22.75 8.81
C PRO A 31 -15.44 22.62 10.28
N ARG A 32 -16.37 23.45 10.75
CA ARG A 32 -16.84 23.43 12.15
C ARG A 32 -17.42 22.09 12.60
N ASP A 33 -17.98 21.34 11.66
CA ASP A 33 -18.58 20.03 11.89
C ASP A 33 -17.61 18.87 11.68
N PHE A 34 -16.30 19.13 11.52
CA PHE A 34 -15.32 18.12 11.10
C PHE A 34 -15.25 16.92 12.06
N ASP A 35 -15.17 17.14 13.35
CA ASP A 35 -15.15 16.05 14.35
C ASP A 35 -16.42 15.18 14.28
N ALA A 36 -17.58 15.83 14.12
CA ALA A 36 -18.84 15.13 13.95
C ALA A 36 -18.90 14.35 12.61
N TYR A 37 -18.29 14.89 11.55
CA TYR A 37 -18.16 14.21 10.27
C TYR A 37 -17.30 12.97 10.40
N VAL A 38 -16.13 13.06 11.05
CA VAL A 38 -15.25 11.93 11.33
C VAL A 38 -15.97 10.83 12.13
N ALA A 39 -16.70 11.22 13.18
CA ALA A 39 -17.46 10.28 13.99
C ALA A 39 -18.54 9.53 13.18
N ARG A 40 -19.26 10.23 12.28
CA ARG A 40 -20.22 9.58 11.36
C ARG A 40 -19.53 8.65 10.38
N THR A 41 -18.36 9.04 9.85
CA THR A 41 -17.56 8.19 8.94
C THR A 41 -17.13 6.91 9.63
N MET A 42 -16.57 7.02 10.84
CA MET A 42 -16.16 5.86 11.63
C MET A 42 -17.32 4.91 11.91
N LYS A 43 -18.48 5.45 12.26
CA LYS A 43 -19.69 4.65 12.49
C LYS A 43 -20.18 3.94 11.21
N GLN A 44 -20.21 4.66 10.07
CA GLN A 44 -20.70 4.11 8.79
C GLN A 44 -19.84 2.96 8.30
N PHE A 45 -18.52 3.05 8.51
CA PHE A 45 -17.55 2.09 7.98
C PHE A 45 -16.93 1.20 9.06
N GLU A 46 -17.50 1.20 10.26
CA GLU A 46 -17.10 0.35 11.39
C GLU A 46 -15.61 0.44 11.75
N VAL A 47 -15.03 1.65 11.68
CA VAL A 47 -13.62 1.90 12.00
C VAL A 47 -13.46 2.09 13.51
N PRO A 48 -12.74 1.18 14.23
CA PRO A 48 -12.57 1.30 15.68
C PRO A 48 -11.73 2.50 16.09
N GLY A 49 -10.68 2.81 15.31
CA GLY A 49 -9.78 3.91 15.58
C GLY A 49 -9.10 4.45 14.32
N LEU A 50 -8.81 5.74 14.32
CA LEU A 50 -8.06 6.39 13.26
C LEU A 50 -7.31 7.62 13.80
N ALA A 51 -6.28 8.04 13.06
CA ALA A 51 -5.57 9.29 13.32
C ALA A 51 -5.53 10.13 12.04
N ILE A 52 -5.70 11.46 12.20
CA ILE A 52 -5.72 12.42 11.08
C ILE A 52 -4.67 13.48 11.31
N ALA A 53 -3.89 13.77 10.27
CA ALA A 53 -3.05 14.96 10.21
C ALA A 53 -3.49 15.85 9.05
N VAL A 54 -3.58 17.15 9.31
CA VAL A 54 -3.78 18.18 8.28
C VAL A 54 -2.77 19.28 8.49
N VAL A 55 -2.02 19.60 7.44
CA VAL A 55 -1.06 20.71 7.43
C VAL A 55 -1.46 21.71 6.35
N LYS A 56 -1.32 22.99 6.63
CA LYS A 56 -1.65 24.09 5.71
C LYS A 56 -0.67 25.25 5.93
N ASP A 57 -0.06 25.73 4.84
CA ASP A 57 0.85 26.88 4.85
C ASP A 57 1.99 26.74 5.89
N GLY A 58 2.57 25.54 6.00
CA GLY A 58 3.66 25.23 6.91
C GLY A 58 3.26 25.11 8.39
N LYS A 59 1.96 25.00 8.69
CA LYS A 59 1.42 24.82 10.05
C LYS A 59 0.63 23.53 10.16
N VAL A 60 0.72 22.89 11.31
CA VAL A 60 -0.16 21.77 11.67
C VAL A 60 -1.52 22.37 12.07
N VAL A 61 -2.55 22.10 11.26
CA VAL A 61 -3.94 22.49 11.51
C VAL A 61 -4.62 21.48 12.42
N LEU A 62 -4.32 20.20 12.19
CA LEU A 62 -4.82 19.09 12.99
C LEU A 62 -3.75 17.99 13.06
N ALA A 63 -3.52 17.45 14.26
CA ALA A 63 -2.93 16.13 14.48
C ALA A 63 -3.72 15.53 15.64
N LYS A 64 -4.59 14.53 15.34
CA LYS A 64 -5.57 14.06 16.33
C LYS A 64 -5.94 12.61 16.09
N GLY A 65 -6.07 11.86 17.18
CA GLY A 65 -6.63 10.51 17.21
C GLY A 65 -8.12 10.52 17.52
N TYR A 66 -8.82 9.50 17.02
CA TYR A 66 -10.23 9.25 17.24
C TYR A 66 -10.46 7.77 17.51
N GLY A 67 -11.45 7.45 18.34
CA GLY A 67 -11.82 6.07 18.65
C GLY A 67 -10.83 5.38 19.61
N VAL A 68 -10.64 4.07 19.42
CA VAL A 68 -9.88 3.19 20.31
C VAL A 68 -8.76 2.47 19.56
N ARG A 69 -7.67 2.17 20.26
CA ARG A 69 -6.54 1.43 19.69
C ARG A 69 -6.90 -0.02 19.36
N ARG A 70 -7.79 -0.61 20.15
CA ARG A 70 -8.31 -1.97 19.96
C ARG A 70 -9.79 -2.00 20.27
N LEU A 71 -10.56 -2.66 19.41
CA LEU A 71 -12.00 -2.88 19.65
C LEU A 71 -12.19 -3.69 20.94
N GLY A 72 -13.07 -3.19 21.81
CA GLY A 72 -13.33 -3.75 23.14
C GLY A 72 -12.46 -3.21 24.27
N ASP A 73 -11.38 -2.46 23.97
CA ASP A 73 -10.53 -1.83 24.96
C ASP A 73 -10.90 -0.35 25.18
N SER A 74 -10.49 0.21 26.33
CA SER A 74 -10.69 1.62 26.65
C SER A 74 -9.57 2.54 26.16
N ALA A 75 -8.42 1.97 25.74
CA ALA A 75 -7.26 2.73 25.30
C ALA A 75 -7.56 3.53 24.02
N ARG A 76 -7.44 4.86 24.13
CA ARG A 76 -7.79 5.79 23.03
C ARG A 76 -6.64 5.89 22.04
N VAL A 77 -6.99 6.14 20.79
CA VAL A 77 -6.06 6.65 19.78
C VAL A 77 -5.78 8.11 20.05
N ASP A 78 -4.52 8.51 20.02
CA ASP A 78 -4.08 9.91 20.05
C ASP A 78 -3.20 10.24 18.83
N GLU A 79 -2.59 11.42 18.81
CA GLU A 79 -1.77 11.89 17.68
C GLU A 79 -0.42 11.16 17.55
N ARG A 80 0.00 10.43 18.58
CA ARG A 80 1.25 9.66 18.63
C ARG A 80 1.06 8.20 18.37
N THR A 81 -0.16 7.68 18.56
CA THR A 81 -0.48 6.27 18.34
C THR A 81 0.02 5.81 16.97
N LEU A 82 0.82 4.76 16.96
CA LEU A 82 1.45 4.22 15.76
C LEU A 82 0.48 3.36 14.97
N PHE A 83 0.47 3.56 13.66
CA PHE A 83 -0.22 2.75 12.65
C PHE A 83 0.80 2.29 11.63
N GLY A 84 0.66 1.08 11.11
CA GLY A 84 1.37 0.67 9.90
C GLY A 84 0.92 1.53 8.72
N ILE A 85 1.82 2.38 8.19
CA ILE A 85 1.46 3.25 7.05
C ILE A 85 1.62 2.55 5.70
N ALA A 86 2.10 1.31 5.73
CA ALA A 86 2.23 0.44 4.56
C ALA A 86 2.92 1.16 3.38
N SER A 87 2.35 1.08 2.19
CA SER A 87 2.96 1.60 0.96
C SER A 87 3.20 3.13 0.93
N ASN A 88 2.69 3.91 1.90
CA ASN A 88 3.17 5.28 2.08
C ASN A 88 4.68 5.34 2.39
N THR A 89 5.28 4.23 2.84
CA THR A 89 6.74 4.03 3.00
C THR A 89 7.52 4.23 1.70
N LYS A 90 6.93 3.93 0.55
CA LYS A 90 7.58 4.05 -0.77
C LYS A 90 8.11 5.46 -1.05
N ALA A 91 7.41 6.48 -0.55
CA ALA A 91 7.85 7.87 -0.64
C ALA A 91 9.16 8.12 0.13
N PHE A 92 9.35 7.45 1.26
CA PHE A 92 10.58 7.54 2.07
C PHE A 92 11.74 6.82 1.37
N THR A 93 11.49 5.65 0.79
CA THR A 93 12.49 4.90 0.00
C THR A 93 12.92 5.70 -1.23
N ALA A 94 11.98 6.29 -1.98
CA ALA A 94 12.31 7.15 -3.10
C ALA A 94 13.09 8.41 -2.67
N THR A 95 12.76 8.99 -1.52
CA THR A 95 13.51 10.10 -0.94
C THR A 95 14.92 9.69 -0.52
N ALA A 96 15.11 8.49 0.05
CA ALA A 96 16.44 7.95 0.38
C ALA A 96 17.32 7.81 -0.87
N ILE A 97 16.77 7.27 -1.96
CA ILE A 97 17.44 7.25 -3.27
C ILE A 97 17.78 8.68 -3.72
N GLY A 98 16.83 9.62 -3.62
CA GLY A 98 17.04 11.02 -3.98
C GLY A 98 18.20 11.69 -3.23
N ILE A 99 18.33 11.43 -1.93
CA ILE A 99 19.44 11.89 -1.10
C ILE A 99 20.76 11.33 -1.62
N LEU A 100 20.83 10.04 -1.94
CA LEU A 100 22.05 9.41 -2.47
C LEU A 100 22.40 9.92 -3.88
N VAL A 101 21.41 10.29 -4.69
CA VAL A 101 21.63 10.94 -5.99
C VAL A 101 22.21 12.34 -5.80
N GLU A 102 21.70 13.14 -4.86
CA GLU A 102 22.26 14.46 -4.55
C GLU A 102 23.69 14.39 -3.99
N GLU A 103 24.01 13.32 -3.28
CA GLU A 103 25.38 13.03 -2.81
C GLU A 103 26.32 12.54 -3.92
N GLY A 104 25.82 12.39 -5.16
CA GLY A 104 26.60 11.88 -6.30
C GLY A 104 26.92 10.38 -6.24
N LYS A 105 26.30 9.64 -5.31
CA LYS A 105 26.53 8.20 -5.10
C LYS A 105 25.68 7.33 -6.00
N LEU A 106 24.53 7.85 -6.46
CA LEU A 106 23.58 7.20 -7.37
C LEU A 106 23.26 8.10 -8.56
N GLN A 107 22.75 7.50 -9.63
CA GLN A 107 22.13 8.19 -10.75
C GLN A 107 20.76 7.55 -11.00
N TRP A 108 19.72 8.37 -11.19
CA TRP A 108 18.36 7.91 -11.43
C TRP A 108 18.25 6.92 -12.60
N ASP A 109 18.96 7.19 -13.68
CA ASP A 109 18.85 6.46 -14.93
C ASP A 109 20.03 5.51 -15.18
N ALA A 110 20.87 5.27 -14.15
CA ALA A 110 21.89 4.22 -14.22
C ALA A 110 21.27 2.83 -14.01
N PRO A 111 21.75 1.79 -14.74
CA PRO A 111 21.31 0.42 -14.55
C PRO A 111 21.54 -0.08 -13.12
N VAL A 112 20.59 -0.85 -12.59
CA VAL A 112 20.67 -1.46 -11.25
C VAL A 112 21.91 -2.33 -11.10
N VAL A 113 22.29 -3.05 -12.15
CA VAL A 113 23.47 -3.94 -12.15
C VAL A 113 24.80 -3.23 -11.92
N ASN A 114 24.87 -1.91 -12.11
CA ASN A 114 26.05 -1.12 -11.78
C ASN A 114 26.29 -1.05 -10.25
N TYR A 115 25.24 -1.19 -9.46
CA TYR A 115 25.28 -1.13 -8.00
C TYR A 115 25.08 -2.50 -7.35
N LEU A 116 24.31 -3.39 -8.02
CA LEU A 116 24.05 -4.76 -7.59
C LEU A 116 24.45 -5.74 -8.71
N PRO A 117 25.73 -6.09 -8.87
CA PRO A 117 26.20 -6.96 -9.97
C PRO A 117 25.57 -8.36 -9.99
N TRP A 118 25.01 -8.80 -8.86
CA TRP A 118 24.35 -10.10 -8.71
C TRP A 118 22.87 -10.07 -9.10
N PHE A 119 22.27 -8.89 -9.30
CA PHE A 119 20.86 -8.71 -9.61
C PHE A 119 20.53 -9.19 -11.02
N GLN A 120 19.40 -9.89 -11.16
CA GLN A 120 18.90 -10.38 -12.44
C GLN A 120 17.39 -10.35 -12.48
N MET A 121 16.82 -9.93 -13.60
CA MET A 121 15.44 -10.18 -14.01
C MET A 121 15.38 -11.42 -14.88
N TYR A 122 14.17 -11.94 -15.15
CA TYR A 122 13.96 -13.09 -16.04
C TYR A 122 14.56 -12.86 -17.44
N ASP A 123 14.35 -11.67 -18.01
CA ASP A 123 14.89 -11.27 -19.30
C ASP A 123 16.27 -10.63 -19.13
N PRO A 124 17.33 -11.16 -19.81
CA PRO A 124 18.67 -10.57 -19.77
C PRO A 124 18.74 -9.14 -20.31
N PHE A 125 17.88 -8.76 -21.27
CA PHE A 125 17.78 -7.38 -21.74
C PHE A 125 17.27 -6.47 -20.63
N VAL A 126 16.15 -6.85 -19.97
CA VAL A 126 15.59 -6.10 -18.84
C VAL A 126 16.60 -6.00 -17.70
N THR A 127 17.37 -7.05 -17.41
CA THR A 127 18.43 -7.04 -16.40
C THR A 127 19.44 -5.93 -16.65
N ARG A 128 19.87 -5.72 -17.89
CA ARG A 128 20.87 -4.68 -18.25
C ARG A 128 20.28 -3.27 -18.31
N GLU A 129 19.01 -3.16 -18.66
CA GLU A 129 18.36 -1.87 -18.94
C GLU A 129 17.54 -1.31 -17.78
N LEU A 130 17.20 -2.14 -16.78
CA LEU A 130 16.43 -1.72 -15.61
C LEU A 130 17.21 -0.70 -14.79
N THR A 131 16.70 0.51 -14.70
CA THR A 131 17.37 1.62 -14.01
C THR A 131 16.89 1.75 -12.56
N ILE A 132 17.63 2.54 -11.75
CA ILE A 132 17.21 2.89 -10.39
C ILE A 132 15.80 3.52 -10.40
N ARG A 133 15.49 4.38 -11.37
CA ARG A 133 14.18 4.97 -11.58
C ARG A 133 13.11 3.90 -11.82
N ASP A 134 13.40 2.88 -12.63
CA ASP A 134 12.44 1.83 -12.96
C ASP A 134 12.05 0.97 -11.74
N LEU A 135 12.93 0.85 -10.73
CA LEU A 135 12.60 0.16 -9.47
C LEU A 135 11.41 0.81 -8.73
N LEU A 136 11.15 2.10 -8.96
CA LEU A 136 10.24 2.91 -8.17
C LEU A 136 8.92 3.23 -8.88
N VAL A 137 8.73 2.85 -10.15
CA VAL A 137 7.65 3.40 -11.00
C VAL A 137 6.74 2.36 -11.62
N HIS A 138 6.83 1.08 -11.21
CA HIS A 138 5.88 0.02 -11.57
C HIS A 138 5.68 -0.21 -13.08
N ARG A 139 6.79 -0.23 -13.86
CA ARG A 139 6.78 -0.48 -15.31
C ARG A 139 7.82 -1.50 -15.77
N SER A 140 8.21 -2.38 -14.87
CA SER A 140 9.26 -3.39 -15.10
C SER A 140 8.89 -4.46 -16.11
N GLY A 141 7.61 -4.65 -16.40
CA GLY A 141 7.06 -5.77 -17.15
C GLY A 141 6.52 -6.89 -16.27
N LEU A 142 6.81 -6.88 -14.97
CA LEU A 142 6.17 -7.79 -14.00
C LEU A 142 4.66 -7.56 -13.96
N GLY A 143 3.91 -8.59 -13.59
CA GLY A 143 2.47 -8.50 -13.34
C GLY A 143 2.14 -7.78 -12.02
N LEU A 144 0.86 -7.48 -11.83
CA LEU A 144 0.35 -6.90 -10.58
C LEU A 144 0.64 -7.86 -9.41
N GLY A 145 1.39 -7.40 -8.41
CA GLY A 145 1.75 -8.19 -7.23
C GLY A 145 2.71 -9.34 -7.49
N ALA A 146 3.32 -9.42 -8.68
CA ALA A 146 4.19 -10.53 -9.03
C ALA A 146 5.35 -10.70 -8.05
N GLY A 147 5.46 -11.91 -7.47
CA GLY A 147 6.44 -12.25 -6.45
C GLY A 147 6.04 -11.87 -5.02
N ASP A 148 4.85 -11.34 -4.78
CA ASP A 148 4.43 -10.93 -3.44
C ASP A 148 4.29 -12.12 -2.48
N LEU A 149 4.02 -13.36 -2.94
CA LEU A 149 4.07 -14.56 -2.08
C LEU A 149 5.46 -14.82 -1.44
N LEU A 150 6.52 -14.16 -1.91
CA LEU A 150 7.85 -14.22 -1.25
C LEU A 150 7.89 -13.46 0.09
N TRP A 151 6.87 -12.67 0.39
CA TRP A 151 6.81 -11.86 1.62
C TRP A 151 5.39 -11.75 2.20
N TRP A 152 4.35 -12.03 1.42
CA TRP A 152 2.95 -11.92 1.78
C TRP A 152 2.21 -13.27 1.60
N PRO A 153 1.64 -13.87 2.68
CA PRO A 153 1.82 -13.52 4.11
C PRO A 153 3.28 -13.60 4.54
N SER A 154 3.56 -13.29 5.81
CA SER A 154 4.93 -13.31 6.34
C SER A 154 5.68 -14.59 5.98
N SER A 155 6.86 -14.45 5.40
CA SER A 155 7.69 -15.56 4.94
C SER A 155 9.05 -15.61 5.62
N THR A 156 9.76 -16.75 5.48
CA THR A 156 11.11 -16.95 6.01
C THR A 156 12.21 -16.50 5.06
N TYR A 157 11.89 -15.97 3.88
CA TYR A 157 12.88 -15.38 2.97
C TYR A 157 13.46 -14.08 3.54
N ASP A 158 14.75 -13.87 3.37
CA ASP A 158 15.35 -12.55 3.58
C ASP A 158 15.14 -11.65 2.35
N ARG A 159 15.38 -10.34 2.51
CA ARG A 159 15.20 -9.33 1.45
C ARG A 159 16.05 -9.63 0.21
N LYS A 160 17.28 -10.05 0.41
CA LYS A 160 18.21 -10.35 -0.68
C LYS A 160 17.78 -11.56 -1.49
N GLU A 161 17.25 -12.59 -0.81
CA GLU A 161 16.71 -13.76 -1.49
C GLU A 161 15.42 -13.41 -2.26
N VAL A 162 14.53 -12.57 -1.69
CA VAL A 162 13.38 -12.02 -2.44
C VAL A 162 13.85 -11.35 -3.73
N ALA A 163 14.85 -10.46 -3.65
CA ALA A 163 15.41 -9.78 -4.82
C ALA A 163 16.07 -10.75 -5.83
N ARG A 164 16.74 -11.80 -5.36
CA ARG A 164 17.37 -12.82 -6.23
C ARG A 164 16.37 -13.66 -7.00
N ARG A 165 15.19 -13.91 -6.43
CA ARG A 165 14.16 -14.76 -7.03
C ARG A 165 13.43 -14.10 -8.20
N LEU A 166 13.56 -12.77 -8.38
CA LEU A 166 13.00 -12.05 -9.52
C LEU A 166 13.46 -12.60 -10.88
N ARG A 167 14.66 -13.23 -10.93
CA ARG A 167 15.18 -13.88 -12.12
C ARG A 167 14.32 -15.03 -12.67
N TYR A 168 13.44 -15.57 -11.86
CA TYR A 168 12.56 -16.68 -12.22
C TYR A 168 11.13 -16.23 -12.53
N ILE A 169 10.77 -14.98 -12.25
CA ILE A 169 9.41 -14.45 -12.46
C ILE A 169 9.29 -13.95 -13.89
N LYS A 170 8.45 -14.62 -14.67
CA LYS A 170 8.20 -14.25 -16.08
C LYS A 170 7.47 -12.91 -16.16
N PRO A 171 7.84 -12.04 -17.12
CA PRO A 171 7.11 -10.81 -17.33
C PRO A 171 5.70 -11.08 -17.87
N ALA A 172 4.73 -10.30 -17.42
CA ALA A 172 3.36 -10.30 -17.94
C ALA A 172 3.19 -9.36 -19.13
N THR A 173 4.06 -8.32 -19.24
CA THR A 173 4.05 -7.35 -20.34
C THR A 173 5.47 -7.03 -20.79
N SER A 174 5.61 -6.34 -21.91
CA SER A 174 6.92 -5.83 -22.34
C SER A 174 7.45 -4.78 -21.37
N PHE A 175 8.76 -4.71 -21.23
CA PHE A 175 9.45 -3.73 -20.39
C PHE A 175 9.00 -2.29 -20.71
N ARG A 176 8.68 -1.51 -19.69
CA ARG A 176 8.21 -0.11 -19.77
C ARG A 176 6.91 0.11 -20.56
N SER A 177 6.16 -0.93 -20.93
CA SER A 177 4.98 -0.80 -21.79
C SER A 177 3.67 -0.58 -21.03
N ALA A 178 3.60 -1.00 -19.76
CA ALA A 178 2.40 -0.93 -18.95
C ALA A 178 2.73 -0.67 -17.48
N TYR A 179 1.76 -0.09 -16.77
CA TYR A 179 1.79 -0.01 -15.32
C TYR A 179 1.26 -1.31 -14.71
N ALA A 180 2.02 -1.89 -13.81
CA ALA A 180 1.58 -2.97 -12.94
C ALA A 180 2.27 -2.82 -11.59
N TYR A 181 1.48 -2.59 -10.53
CA TYR A 181 2.02 -2.35 -9.19
C TYR A 181 2.75 -3.58 -8.67
N ASP A 182 4.00 -3.41 -8.27
CA ASP A 182 4.83 -4.43 -7.65
C ASP A 182 5.54 -3.90 -6.39
N ASN A 183 5.65 -4.74 -5.35
CA ASN A 183 6.32 -4.38 -4.10
C ASN A 183 7.79 -4.81 -4.11
N VAL A 184 8.09 -5.91 -4.77
CA VAL A 184 9.40 -6.57 -4.70
C VAL A 184 10.54 -5.71 -5.25
N LEU A 185 10.28 -4.80 -6.22
CA LEU A 185 11.30 -3.89 -6.73
C LEU A 185 11.69 -2.81 -5.72
N TYR A 186 10.82 -2.46 -4.78
CA TYR A 186 11.20 -1.60 -3.65
C TYR A 186 12.13 -2.32 -2.67
N SER A 187 12.02 -3.66 -2.53
CA SER A 187 13.02 -4.45 -1.81
C SER A 187 14.39 -4.37 -2.48
N VAL A 188 14.43 -4.43 -3.82
CA VAL A 188 15.67 -4.22 -4.60
C VAL A 188 16.20 -2.79 -4.37
N ALA A 189 15.35 -1.76 -4.34
CA ALA A 189 15.78 -0.40 -4.02
C ALA A 189 16.40 -0.31 -2.61
N GLY A 190 15.89 -1.08 -1.64
CA GLY A 190 16.48 -1.24 -0.32
C GLY A 190 17.89 -1.83 -0.38
N GLU A 191 18.10 -2.88 -1.16
CA GLU A 191 19.44 -3.47 -1.39
C GLU A 191 20.41 -2.48 -2.08
N VAL A 192 19.92 -1.64 -3.01
CA VAL A 192 20.72 -0.57 -3.63
C VAL A 192 21.15 0.46 -2.59
N ILE A 193 20.24 0.90 -1.72
CA ILE A 193 20.55 1.85 -0.63
C ILE A 193 21.66 1.27 0.25
N GLU A 194 21.54 0.01 0.65
CA GLU A 194 22.53 -0.66 1.48
C GLU A 194 23.89 -0.77 0.78
N ALA A 195 23.92 -1.23 -0.47
CA ALA A 195 25.16 -1.39 -1.24
C ALA A 195 25.92 -0.08 -1.42
N VAL A 196 25.21 1.04 -1.57
CA VAL A 196 25.83 2.35 -1.88
C VAL A 196 26.15 3.15 -0.63
N SER A 197 25.35 3.04 0.43
CA SER A 197 25.52 3.79 1.67
C SER A 197 26.35 3.06 2.73
N GLY A 198 26.43 1.73 2.66
CA GLY A 198 26.98 0.87 3.72
C GLY A 198 26.05 0.75 4.95
N GLN A 199 24.81 1.23 4.87
CA GLN A 199 23.80 1.16 5.92
C GLN A 199 22.60 0.34 5.44
N THR A 200 22.01 -0.47 6.33
CA THR A 200 20.72 -1.10 5.99
C THR A 200 19.68 -0.03 5.61
N TRP A 201 18.68 -0.38 4.84
CA TRP A 201 17.59 0.55 4.51
C TRP A 201 16.97 1.13 5.79
N GLU A 202 16.80 0.29 6.80
CA GLU A 202 16.24 0.66 8.09
C GLU A 202 17.09 1.71 8.83
N ASP A 203 18.39 1.50 8.88
CA ASP A 203 19.33 2.43 9.54
C ASP A 203 19.45 3.74 8.76
N PHE A 204 19.48 3.66 7.43
CA PHE A 204 19.53 4.84 6.59
C PHE A 204 18.28 5.70 6.74
N VAL A 205 17.08 5.10 6.60
CA VAL A 205 15.81 5.84 6.70
C VAL A 205 15.61 6.37 8.12
N SER A 206 15.91 5.57 9.15
CA SER A 206 15.79 6.00 10.54
C SER A 206 16.66 7.20 10.85
N SER A 207 17.98 7.13 10.54
CA SER A 207 18.94 8.18 10.90
C SER A 207 18.91 9.38 9.96
N ARG A 208 18.79 9.13 8.63
CA ARG A 208 18.95 10.17 7.60
C ARG A 208 17.62 10.85 7.25
N ILE A 209 16.48 10.23 7.53
CA ILE A 209 15.16 10.80 7.24
C ILE A 209 14.37 11.01 8.52
N LEU A 210 13.94 9.94 9.22
CA LEU A 210 13.05 10.09 10.39
C LEU A 210 13.69 10.98 11.46
N GLY A 211 14.95 10.73 11.81
CA GLY A 211 15.69 11.51 12.80
C GLY A 211 15.84 12.98 12.41
N LYS A 212 16.11 13.27 11.12
CA LYS A 212 16.25 14.64 10.61
C LYS A 212 14.92 15.40 10.55
N VAL A 213 13.85 14.72 10.18
CA VAL A 213 12.48 15.29 10.16
C VAL A 213 11.91 15.45 11.58
N GLY A 214 12.48 14.75 12.56
CA GLY A 214 11.99 14.75 13.95
C GLY A 214 10.80 13.81 14.16
N MET A 215 10.69 12.73 13.37
CA MET A 215 9.67 11.68 13.51
C MET A 215 10.10 10.66 14.57
N THR A 216 10.20 11.11 15.81
CA THR A 216 10.85 10.36 16.91
C THR A 216 10.03 9.21 17.48
N ALA A 217 8.72 9.18 17.25
CA ALA A 217 7.86 8.09 17.66
C ALA A 217 7.78 6.99 16.59
N SER A 218 8.12 7.30 15.34
CA SER A 218 7.98 6.38 14.20
C SER A 218 9.05 5.30 14.18
N SER A 219 8.74 4.15 13.58
CA SER A 219 9.67 3.04 13.36
C SER A 219 9.71 2.63 11.89
N VAL A 220 10.77 1.92 11.48
CA VAL A 220 11.02 1.49 10.10
C VAL A 220 10.90 -0.02 9.89
N ARG A 221 10.36 -0.74 10.87
CA ARG A 221 10.20 -2.20 10.84
C ARG A 221 8.79 -2.58 11.24
N HIS A 222 8.19 -3.52 10.51
CA HIS A 222 6.91 -4.11 10.92
C HIS A 222 7.00 -4.76 12.30
N SER A 223 8.08 -5.50 12.56
CA SER A 223 8.30 -6.20 13.84
C SER A 223 8.43 -5.25 15.03
N ALA A 224 8.88 -4.01 14.85
CA ALA A 224 9.05 -3.04 15.93
C ALA A 224 7.73 -2.57 16.53
N ALA A 225 6.62 -2.62 15.79
CA ALA A 225 5.30 -2.25 16.30
C ALA A 225 4.83 -3.21 17.40
N ALA A 226 5.19 -4.48 17.35
CA ALA A 226 4.73 -5.51 18.30
C ALA A 226 5.15 -5.28 19.75
N GLY A 227 6.19 -4.46 20.01
CA GLY A 227 6.70 -4.15 21.35
C GLY A 227 6.47 -2.73 21.83
N ALA A 228 5.90 -1.85 21.02
CA ALA A 228 5.69 -0.45 21.38
C ALA A 228 4.39 -0.27 22.20
N GLY A 229 4.44 0.59 23.22
CA GLY A 229 3.32 0.76 24.17
C GLY A 229 2.11 1.50 23.59
N ASP A 230 2.31 2.34 22.55
CA ASP A 230 1.26 3.14 21.92
C ASP A 230 1.11 2.80 20.44
N VAL A 231 0.56 1.61 20.17
CA VAL A 231 0.32 1.09 18.82
C VAL A 231 -1.15 0.72 18.68
N ALA A 232 -1.74 1.05 17.54
CA ALA A 232 -3.06 0.59 17.16
C ALA A 232 -3.02 -0.91 16.83
N THR A 233 -4.03 -1.65 17.26
CA THR A 233 -4.23 -3.04 16.86
C THR A 233 -4.91 -3.06 15.49
N PRO A 234 -4.46 -3.88 14.53
CA PRO A 234 -5.13 -4.02 13.23
C PRO A 234 -6.47 -4.75 13.37
N HIS A 235 -7.46 -4.35 12.56
CA HIS A 235 -8.79 -4.97 12.51
C HIS A 235 -9.22 -5.25 11.07
N ALA A 236 -9.87 -6.37 10.86
CA ALA A 236 -10.39 -6.75 9.55
C ALA A 236 -11.82 -7.33 9.67
N PRO A 237 -12.63 -7.24 8.61
CA PRO A 237 -13.91 -7.92 8.56
C PRO A 237 -13.68 -9.42 8.32
N ILE A 238 -13.89 -10.22 9.36
CA ILE A 238 -13.81 -11.67 9.32
C ILE A 238 -15.22 -12.22 9.61
N ASP A 239 -15.72 -13.07 8.72
CA ASP A 239 -17.07 -13.66 8.83
C ASP A 239 -18.16 -12.58 9.03
N GLY A 240 -18.03 -11.44 8.34
CA GLY A 240 -18.99 -10.33 8.39
C GLY A 240 -18.87 -9.40 9.61
N HIS A 241 -17.90 -9.61 10.48
CA HIS A 241 -17.70 -8.79 11.68
C HIS A 241 -16.29 -8.23 11.75
N VAL A 242 -16.17 -6.93 12.06
CA VAL A 242 -14.87 -6.30 12.31
C VAL A 242 -14.31 -6.82 13.63
N ARG A 243 -13.12 -7.41 13.60
CA ARG A 243 -12.44 -7.93 14.79
C ARG A 243 -10.92 -7.70 14.69
N PRO A 244 -10.21 -7.69 15.84
CA PRO A 244 -8.75 -7.66 15.85
C PRO A 244 -8.17 -8.84 15.07
N VAL A 245 -7.12 -8.58 14.28
CA VAL A 245 -6.34 -9.60 13.55
C VAL A 245 -4.88 -9.53 13.97
N ALA A 246 -4.11 -10.55 13.61
CA ALA A 246 -2.67 -10.59 13.89
C ALA A 246 -1.94 -9.46 13.13
N PRO A 247 -0.98 -8.76 13.76
CA PRO A 247 -0.18 -7.76 13.07
C PRO A 247 0.76 -8.43 12.07
N PHE A 248 0.96 -7.76 10.93
CA PHE A 248 1.98 -8.17 9.97
C PHE A 248 3.37 -7.92 10.55
N THR A 249 4.28 -8.91 10.48
CA THR A 249 5.58 -8.87 11.16
C THR A 249 6.80 -9.12 10.28
N SER A 250 6.62 -9.40 8.97
CA SER A 250 7.73 -9.67 8.07
C SER A 250 8.51 -8.40 7.71
N ASP A 251 9.81 -8.39 7.99
CA ASP A 251 10.69 -7.23 7.73
C ASP A 251 11.40 -7.28 6.38
N ASN A 252 11.23 -8.34 5.59
CA ASN A 252 11.93 -8.53 4.32
C ASN A 252 11.48 -7.56 3.21
N VAL A 253 10.35 -6.89 3.38
CA VAL A 253 9.77 -5.93 2.43
C VAL A 253 9.67 -4.51 3.02
N ASN A 254 10.35 -4.23 4.13
CA ASN A 254 10.32 -2.90 4.79
C ASN A 254 10.47 -1.72 3.82
N PRO A 255 11.33 -1.73 2.77
CA PRO A 255 11.43 -0.62 1.83
C PRO A 255 10.14 -0.32 1.05
N ALA A 256 9.22 -1.28 0.93
CA ALA A 256 7.92 -1.09 0.30
C ALA A 256 6.81 -0.69 1.30
N GLY A 257 6.95 -1.03 2.61
CA GLY A 257 5.82 -0.92 3.51
C GLY A 257 6.09 -0.84 5.02
N GLY A 258 7.36 -0.85 5.49
CA GLY A 258 7.72 -1.13 6.88
C GLY A 258 7.58 0.00 7.90
N ILE A 259 7.21 1.21 7.49
CA ILE A 259 7.11 2.34 8.44
C ILE A 259 5.82 2.26 9.25
N ASN A 260 5.97 2.48 10.57
CA ASN A 260 4.87 2.74 11.48
C ASN A 260 4.98 4.19 11.98
N ALA A 261 3.88 4.94 11.92
CA ALA A 261 3.88 6.35 12.30
C ALA A 261 2.54 6.80 12.86
N GLY A 262 2.56 7.85 13.68
CA GLY A 262 1.39 8.57 14.15
C GLY A 262 1.13 9.86 13.37
N ALA A 263 -0.05 10.46 13.57
CA ALA A 263 -0.46 11.69 12.87
C ALA A 263 0.52 12.86 13.11
N ALA A 264 1.07 13.00 14.32
CA ALA A 264 2.01 14.08 14.65
C ALA A 264 3.31 13.99 13.85
N ASP A 265 3.85 12.79 13.64
CA ASP A 265 5.08 12.58 12.88
C ASP A 265 4.83 12.70 11.38
N ILE A 266 3.71 12.16 10.88
CA ILE A 266 3.33 12.30 9.46
C ILE A 266 3.07 13.77 9.10
N ALA A 267 2.55 14.60 10.01
CA ALA A 267 2.43 16.04 9.78
C ALA A 267 3.79 16.69 9.48
N LYS A 268 4.84 16.34 10.24
CA LYS A 268 6.20 16.84 9.99
C LYS A 268 6.72 16.40 8.61
N TRP A 269 6.51 15.13 8.25
CA TRP A 269 6.87 14.61 6.94
C TRP A 269 6.18 15.38 5.80
N MET A 270 4.87 15.61 5.91
CA MET A 270 4.11 16.35 4.91
C MET A 270 4.62 17.80 4.77
N MET A 271 4.98 18.46 5.87
CA MET A 271 5.55 19.81 5.82
C MET A 271 6.90 19.85 5.07
N VAL A 272 7.79 18.89 5.34
CA VAL A 272 9.08 18.77 4.64
C VAL A 272 8.87 18.53 3.14
N GLN A 273 7.94 17.66 2.77
CA GLN A 273 7.61 17.39 1.37
C GLN A 273 7.07 18.67 0.67
N LEU A 274 6.11 19.34 1.29
CA LEU A 274 5.49 20.57 0.76
C LEU A 274 6.48 21.75 0.69
N ASP A 275 7.50 21.75 1.52
CA ASP A 275 8.55 22.79 1.53
C ASP A 275 9.83 22.37 0.77
N SER A 276 9.66 21.41 -0.16
CA SER A 276 10.72 20.95 -1.06
C SER A 276 12.00 20.50 -0.34
N GLY A 277 11.81 19.75 0.75
CA GLY A 277 12.88 19.16 1.54
C GLY A 277 13.43 20.05 2.65
N ARG A 278 12.89 21.26 2.86
CA ARG A 278 13.33 22.14 3.94
C ARG A 278 12.86 21.62 5.30
N LEU A 279 13.80 21.52 6.23
CA LEU A 279 13.54 21.14 7.62
C LEU A 279 13.13 22.36 8.47
N GLY A 280 12.57 22.11 9.65
CA GLY A 280 12.12 23.16 10.57
C GLY A 280 13.23 24.08 11.08
N ASP A 281 14.47 23.63 11.09
CA ASP A 281 15.66 24.42 11.43
C ASP A 281 16.24 25.23 10.25
N GLY A 282 15.60 25.16 9.08
CA GLY A 282 16.03 25.83 7.86
C GLY A 282 17.05 25.04 7.01
N SER A 283 17.58 23.93 7.49
CA SER A 283 18.46 23.07 6.72
C SER A 283 17.67 22.27 5.67
N GLN A 284 18.36 21.62 4.74
CA GLN A 284 17.75 20.83 3.66
C GLN A 284 17.96 19.34 3.90
N LEU A 285 16.86 18.57 3.85
CA LEU A 285 16.91 17.11 3.77
C LEU A 285 17.25 16.67 2.34
N PHE A 286 16.66 17.34 1.36
CA PHE A 286 16.91 17.23 -0.09
C PHE A 286 16.53 18.56 -0.78
N THR A 287 17.00 18.78 -2.00
CA THR A 287 16.79 20.04 -2.72
C THR A 287 15.46 20.07 -3.51
N PRO A 288 14.99 21.25 -3.96
CA PRO A 288 13.83 21.36 -4.85
C PRO A 288 13.99 20.58 -6.17
N ARG A 289 15.22 20.27 -6.58
CA ARG A 289 15.48 19.41 -7.74
C ARG A 289 14.94 18.00 -7.49
N THR A 290 15.22 17.43 -6.32
CA THR A 290 14.71 16.11 -5.94
C THR A 290 13.18 16.11 -5.82
N THR A 291 12.54 17.17 -5.29
CA THR A 291 11.08 17.28 -5.31
C THR A 291 10.51 17.19 -6.73
N ARG A 292 11.12 17.87 -7.70
CA ARG A 292 10.69 17.79 -9.11
C ARG A 292 10.82 16.38 -9.67
N GLU A 293 11.90 15.66 -9.34
CA GLU A 293 12.06 14.24 -9.73
C GLU A 293 10.99 13.36 -9.09
N LEU A 294 10.81 13.46 -7.76
CA LEU A 294 9.84 12.67 -7.01
C LEU A 294 8.40 12.86 -7.50
N TRP A 295 8.05 14.06 -8.00
CA TRP A 295 6.69 14.43 -8.39
C TRP A 295 6.51 14.63 -9.90
N SER A 296 7.36 14.02 -10.71
CA SER A 296 7.24 13.95 -12.17
C SER A 296 6.68 12.60 -12.57
N VAL A 297 5.58 12.59 -13.34
CA VAL A 297 4.99 11.35 -13.85
C VAL A 297 5.98 10.63 -14.76
N VAL A 298 6.29 9.38 -14.46
CA VAL A 298 7.13 8.51 -15.27
C VAL A 298 6.30 7.43 -15.97
N THR A 299 5.32 6.87 -15.27
CA THR A 299 4.41 5.86 -15.82
C THR A 299 2.99 6.44 -15.88
N PRO A 300 2.51 6.86 -17.06
CA PRO A 300 1.17 7.43 -17.20
C PRO A 300 0.10 6.35 -17.04
N PHE A 301 -1.04 6.74 -16.46
CA PHE A 301 -2.24 5.90 -16.40
C PHE A 301 -3.17 6.20 -17.57
N ARG A 302 -3.89 5.18 -18.04
CA ARG A 302 -5.05 5.38 -18.89
C ARG A 302 -6.18 5.96 -18.06
N VAL A 303 -6.58 7.18 -18.38
CA VAL A 303 -7.69 7.87 -17.71
C VAL A 303 -8.99 7.53 -18.42
N GLY A 304 -9.93 6.96 -17.67
CA GLY A 304 -11.30 6.68 -18.11
C GLY A 304 -12.31 7.59 -17.42
N ASN A 305 -13.58 7.49 -17.81
CA ASN A 305 -14.65 8.14 -17.08
C ASN A 305 -14.90 7.40 -15.76
N PRO A 306 -14.93 8.10 -14.62
CA PRO A 306 -15.30 7.47 -13.35
C PRO A 306 -16.78 7.02 -13.39
N PRO A 307 -17.17 6.06 -12.54
CA PRO A 307 -18.57 5.74 -12.36
C PRO A 307 -19.37 6.99 -11.95
N PRO A 308 -20.70 7.04 -12.25
CA PRO A 308 -21.51 8.23 -11.98
C PRO A 308 -21.44 8.75 -10.55
N GLU A 309 -21.32 7.86 -9.57
CA GLU A 309 -21.19 8.19 -8.16
C GLU A 309 -19.90 8.98 -7.86
N LEU A 310 -18.86 8.75 -8.65
CA LEU A 310 -17.55 9.41 -8.54
C LEU A 310 -17.32 10.50 -9.60
N ALA A 311 -18.37 10.98 -10.28
CA ALA A 311 -18.23 12.01 -11.32
C ALA A 311 -17.50 13.27 -10.81
N ALA A 312 -17.65 13.62 -9.53
CA ALA A 312 -16.92 14.73 -8.90
C ALA A 312 -15.40 14.50 -8.85
N LEU A 313 -14.95 13.24 -8.91
CA LEU A 313 -13.53 12.84 -8.89
C LEU A 313 -12.95 12.65 -10.29
N ARG A 314 -13.62 13.12 -11.34
CA ARG A 314 -13.08 13.08 -12.70
C ARG A 314 -11.69 13.72 -12.72
N THR A 315 -10.76 13.05 -13.41
CA THR A 315 -9.39 13.55 -13.62
C THR A 315 -9.11 13.64 -15.12
N ASN A 316 -8.22 14.54 -15.53
CA ASN A 316 -7.79 14.71 -16.92
C ASN A 316 -6.46 14.00 -17.17
N PHE A 317 -5.63 13.86 -16.17
CA PHE A 317 -4.37 13.12 -16.24
C PHE A 317 -4.09 12.41 -14.92
N ALA A 318 -3.47 11.25 -14.99
CA ALA A 318 -2.97 10.52 -13.85
C ALA A 318 -1.75 9.68 -14.23
N GLY A 319 -0.91 9.36 -13.25
CA GLY A 319 0.25 8.51 -13.46
C GLY A 319 1.00 8.26 -12.16
N TYR A 320 2.03 7.44 -12.24
CA TYR A 320 2.90 7.14 -11.13
C TYR A 320 4.26 7.81 -11.32
N ALA A 321 4.77 8.38 -10.25
CA ALA A 321 6.08 9.01 -10.13
C ALA A 321 6.95 8.19 -9.17
N LEU A 322 7.99 8.78 -8.59
CA LEU A 322 8.92 8.08 -7.71
C LEU A 322 8.32 7.93 -6.30
N GLY A 323 7.58 6.85 -6.08
CA GLY A 323 6.92 6.57 -4.80
C GLY A 323 5.62 7.35 -4.55
N PHE A 324 5.07 7.99 -5.57
CA PHE A 324 3.82 8.76 -5.49
C PHE A 324 2.95 8.53 -6.71
N GLY A 325 1.64 8.45 -6.50
CA GLY A 325 0.64 8.63 -7.54
C GLY A 325 0.33 10.12 -7.73
N LEU A 326 0.19 10.55 -8.97
CA LEU A 326 -0.17 11.91 -9.34
C LEU A 326 -1.46 11.92 -10.15
N ARG A 327 -2.30 12.92 -9.88
CA ARG A 327 -3.50 13.21 -10.68
C ARG A 327 -3.87 14.68 -10.55
N ASP A 328 -4.79 15.13 -11.36
CA ASP A 328 -5.48 16.40 -11.11
C ASP A 328 -6.82 16.19 -10.38
N TYR A 329 -7.20 17.16 -9.60
CA TYR A 329 -8.53 17.30 -9.03
C TYR A 329 -8.94 18.76 -9.11
N ARG A 330 -9.99 19.06 -9.88
CA ARG A 330 -10.50 20.44 -10.09
C ARG A 330 -9.42 21.44 -10.50
N GLY A 331 -8.47 21.00 -11.33
CA GLY A 331 -7.37 21.83 -11.81
C GLY A 331 -6.15 21.88 -10.88
N TRP A 332 -6.21 21.29 -9.68
CA TRP A 332 -5.10 21.25 -8.76
C TRP A 332 -4.31 19.94 -8.89
N LYS A 333 -2.99 20.03 -8.84
CA LYS A 333 -2.11 18.86 -8.78
C LYS A 333 -2.24 18.18 -7.43
N ILE A 334 -2.60 16.90 -7.45
CA ILE A 334 -2.64 16.03 -6.28
C ILE A 334 -1.46 15.05 -6.35
N VAL A 335 -0.66 15.01 -5.30
CA VAL A 335 0.43 14.06 -5.07
C VAL A 335 0.04 13.19 -3.89
N SER A 336 -0.11 11.88 -4.08
CA SER A 336 -0.64 11.04 -3.01
C SER A 336 -0.11 9.60 -3.09
N HIS A 337 -0.22 8.89 -2.00
CA HIS A 337 -0.12 7.44 -1.96
C HIS A 337 -1.10 6.86 -0.94
N THR A 338 -1.53 5.63 -1.16
CA THR A 338 -2.29 4.85 -0.18
C THR A 338 -1.41 3.74 0.38
N GLY A 339 -1.80 3.18 1.50
CA GLY A 339 -1.14 2.03 2.10
C GLY A 339 -2.16 1.02 2.58
N GLY A 340 -1.86 -0.27 2.43
CA GLY A 340 -2.66 -1.39 2.92
C GLY A 340 -1.77 -2.47 3.52
N LEU A 341 -2.12 -2.93 4.72
CA LEU A 341 -1.62 -4.10 5.41
C LEU A 341 -2.83 -4.81 6.04
N PRO A 342 -2.72 -6.09 6.43
CA PRO A 342 -3.81 -6.72 7.16
C PRO A 342 -4.25 -5.86 8.34
N GLY A 343 -5.50 -5.41 8.32
CA GLY A 343 -6.11 -4.59 9.35
C GLY A 343 -5.71 -3.12 9.43
N PHE A 344 -4.87 -2.61 8.52
CA PHE A 344 -4.52 -1.19 8.43
C PHE A 344 -4.68 -0.68 7.01
N VAL A 345 -5.32 0.47 6.85
CA VAL A 345 -5.20 1.25 5.62
C VAL A 345 -4.87 2.70 5.94
N SER A 346 -4.17 3.33 5.02
CA SER A 346 -3.72 4.71 5.18
C SER A 346 -3.74 5.46 3.86
N ARG A 347 -3.90 6.79 3.93
CA ARG A 347 -3.77 7.67 2.77
C ARG A 347 -3.03 8.93 3.15
N LEU A 348 -2.06 9.30 2.32
CA LEU A 348 -1.34 10.56 2.39
C LEU A 348 -1.57 11.32 1.09
N THR A 349 -1.96 12.59 1.20
CA THR A 349 -2.32 13.44 0.06
C THR A 349 -1.71 14.82 0.23
N LEU A 350 -1.02 15.31 -0.79
CA LEU A 350 -0.44 16.63 -0.85
C LEU A 350 -1.04 17.41 -2.03
N VAL A 351 -1.33 18.69 -1.80
CA VAL A 351 -1.70 19.66 -2.83
C VAL A 351 -0.66 20.77 -2.81
N PRO A 352 0.44 20.65 -3.59
CA PRO A 352 1.59 21.55 -3.50
C PRO A 352 1.23 23.03 -3.67
N ASP A 353 0.42 23.36 -4.69
CA ASP A 353 0.03 24.73 -5.00
C ASP A 353 -0.84 25.37 -3.91
N GLN A 354 -1.44 24.56 -3.05
CA GLN A 354 -2.21 24.99 -1.89
C GLN A 354 -1.43 24.87 -0.57
N ARG A 355 -0.19 24.38 -0.62
CA ARG A 355 0.62 24.07 0.58
C ARG A 355 -0.21 23.26 1.61
N LEU A 356 -1.02 22.32 1.12
CA LEU A 356 -1.95 21.50 1.89
C LEU A 356 -1.47 20.05 1.92
N GLY A 357 -1.43 19.45 3.10
CA GLY A 357 -1.20 18.03 3.30
C GLY A 357 -2.29 17.43 4.18
N ILE A 358 -2.71 16.22 3.85
CA ILE A 358 -3.73 15.46 4.56
C ILE A 358 -3.24 14.03 4.70
N ALA A 359 -3.28 13.50 5.92
CA ALA A 359 -3.05 12.07 6.15
C ALA A 359 -4.19 11.51 7.00
N VAL A 360 -4.66 10.32 6.64
CA VAL A 360 -5.63 9.54 7.39
C VAL A 360 -5.07 8.14 7.57
N LEU A 361 -4.94 7.71 8.81
CA LEU A 361 -4.40 6.42 9.25
C LEU A 361 -5.51 5.68 9.98
N THR A 362 -5.85 4.45 9.57
CA THR A 362 -6.94 3.68 10.19
C THR A 362 -6.43 2.34 10.69
N ASN A 363 -7.00 1.83 11.77
CA ASN A 363 -6.75 0.48 12.27
C ASN A 363 -7.83 -0.53 11.82
N GLN A 364 -8.36 -0.29 10.62
CA GLN A 364 -9.32 -1.18 9.96
C GLN A 364 -9.21 -0.98 8.44
N GLU A 365 -9.50 -2.00 7.64
CA GLU A 365 -9.28 -2.05 6.18
C GLU A 365 -10.29 -1.22 5.36
N SER A 366 -10.97 -0.23 5.94
CA SER A 366 -11.91 0.59 5.20
C SER A 366 -11.24 1.70 4.40
N VAL A 367 -11.08 1.44 3.11
CA VAL A 367 -10.65 2.43 2.11
C VAL A 367 -11.66 3.58 2.04
N GLU A 368 -12.94 3.29 2.16
CA GLU A 368 -14.04 4.26 2.10
C GLU A 368 -13.94 5.32 3.20
N ALA A 369 -13.47 4.93 4.39
CA ALA A 369 -13.33 5.84 5.52
C ALA A 369 -12.26 6.90 5.25
N PHE A 370 -11.05 6.50 4.83
CA PHE A 370 -10.01 7.50 4.54
C PHE A 370 -10.34 8.33 3.30
N GLU A 371 -11.00 7.75 2.29
CA GLU A 371 -11.46 8.49 1.12
C GLU A 371 -12.46 9.57 1.50
N ALA A 372 -13.52 9.22 2.23
CA ALA A 372 -14.55 10.18 2.64
C ALA A 372 -13.96 11.37 3.42
N ILE A 373 -13.04 11.10 4.35
CA ILE A 373 -12.38 12.13 5.14
C ILE A 373 -11.45 13.00 4.26
N THR A 374 -10.64 12.37 3.42
CA THR A 374 -9.69 13.10 2.56
C THR A 374 -10.41 14.03 1.60
N TRP A 375 -11.45 13.55 0.89
CA TRP A 375 -12.19 14.38 -0.06
C TRP A 375 -13.00 15.48 0.62
N ARG A 376 -13.53 15.24 1.83
CA ARG A 376 -14.17 16.29 2.63
C ARG A 376 -13.22 17.45 2.95
N VAL A 377 -11.97 17.14 3.31
CA VAL A 377 -10.95 18.15 3.60
C VAL A 377 -10.51 18.86 2.31
N LEU A 378 -10.29 18.11 1.23
CA LEU A 378 -9.93 18.67 -0.08
C LEU A 378 -11.01 19.64 -0.59
N ASP A 379 -12.28 19.24 -0.57
CA ASP A 379 -13.39 20.10 -1.01
C ASP A 379 -13.43 21.41 -0.23
N HIS A 380 -13.20 21.33 1.08
CA HIS A 380 -13.19 22.53 1.93
C HIS A 380 -12.08 23.51 1.52
N TYR A 381 -10.83 23.05 1.43
CA TYR A 381 -9.69 23.92 1.13
C TYR A 381 -9.62 24.37 -0.34
N LEU A 382 -10.20 23.59 -1.24
CA LEU A 382 -10.23 23.91 -2.67
C LEU A 382 -11.49 24.68 -3.09
N GLY A 383 -12.37 25.03 -2.13
CA GLY A 383 -13.60 25.77 -2.40
C GLY A 383 -14.58 25.00 -3.29
N ALA A 384 -14.55 23.67 -3.24
CA ALA A 384 -15.43 22.82 -4.02
C ALA A 384 -16.85 22.77 -3.43
N PRO A 385 -17.89 22.57 -4.25
CA PRO A 385 -19.23 22.31 -3.73
C PRO A 385 -19.22 21.09 -2.78
N PRO A 386 -19.95 21.17 -1.66
CA PRO A 386 -19.99 20.06 -0.71
C PRO A 386 -20.60 18.81 -1.33
N THR A 387 -19.89 17.68 -1.18
CA THR A 387 -20.33 16.35 -1.62
C THR A 387 -20.53 15.47 -0.39
N ASP A 388 -21.59 14.67 -0.38
CA ASP A 388 -21.81 13.66 0.66
C ASP A 388 -20.93 12.43 0.35
N TRP A 389 -19.65 12.53 0.71
CA TRP A 389 -18.68 11.47 0.46
C TRP A 389 -18.95 10.20 1.26
N ILE A 390 -19.55 10.31 2.47
CA ILE A 390 -19.90 9.13 3.27
C ILE A 390 -20.91 8.28 2.51
N SER A 391 -22.03 8.86 2.10
CA SER A 391 -23.05 8.14 1.33
C SER A 391 -22.54 7.67 -0.04
N THR A 392 -21.66 8.45 -0.68
CA THR A 392 -21.08 8.10 -1.98
C THR A 392 -20.23 6.84 -1.87
N PHE A 393 -19.29 6.79 -0.92
CA PHE A 393 -18.44 5.62 -0.76
C PHE A 393 -19.18 4.42 -0.15
N ALA A 394 -20.23 4.64 0.67
CA ALA A 394 -21.08 3.56 1.14
C ALA A 394 -21.82 2.86 -0.01
N ARG A 395 -22.35 3.64 -0.98
CA ARG A 395 -23.00 3.05 -2.18
C ARG A 395 -22.00 2.29 -3.06
N LEU A 396 -20.78 2.82 -3.23
CA LEU A 396 -19.74 2.12 -3.99
C LEU A 396 -19.34 0.81 -3.35
N LYS A 397 -19.15 0.81 -2.03
CA LYS A 397 -18.86 -0.41 -1.27
C LYS A 397 -19.98 -1.44 -1.44
N ALA A 398 -21.23 -1.06 -1.20
CA ALA A 398 -22.37 -1.95 -1.34
C ALA A 398 -22.49 -2.54 -2.76
N ARG A 399 -22.19 -1.74 -3.80
CA ARG A 399 -22.14 -2.21 -5.19
C ARG A 399 -21.01 -3.21 -5.41
N GLY A 400 -19.81 -2.93 -4.91
CA GLY A 400 -18.67 -3.84 -5.00
C GLY A 400 -18.96 -5.17 -4.31
N ASP A 401 -19.45 -5.14 -3.08
CA ASP A 401 -19.82 -6.32 -2.30
C ASP A 401 -20.89 -7.16 -3.03
N SER A 402 -21.89 -6.50 -3.65
CA SER A 402 -22.94 -7.18 -4.44
C SER A 402 -22.38 -7.89 -5.68
N ILE A 403 -21.43 -7.25 -6.39
CA ILE A 403 -20.76 -7.84 -7.56
C ILE A 403 -19.95 -9.06 -7.14
N THR A 404 -19.14 -8.94 -6.10
CA THR A 404 -18.33 -10.03 -5.54
C THR A 404 -19.21 -11.21 -5.15
N ALA A 405 -20.26 -10.97 -4.37
CA ALA A 405 -21.19 -12.02 -3.96
C ALA A 405 -21.91 -12.69 -5.16
N ALA A 406 -22.22 -11.93 -6.21
CA ALA A 406 -22.81 -12.51 -7.43
C ALA A 406 -21.81 -13.41 -8.17
N GLN A 407 -20.54 -13.03 -8.27
CA GLN A 407 -19.50 -13.85 -8.89
C GLN A 407 -19.23 -15.14 -8.10
N GLU A 408 -19.16 -15.06 -6.78
CA GLU A 408 -19.00 -16.23 -5.90
C GLU A 408 -20.17 -17.20 -6.03
N ARG A 409 -21.43 -16.71 -5.99
CA ARG A 409 -22.61 -17.55 -6.24
C ARG A 409 -22.59 -18.21 -7.62
N ALA A 410 -22.19 -17.47 -8.66
CA ALA A 410 -22.08 -18.02 -10.00
C ALA A 410 -21.01 -19.12 -10.11
N ALA A 411 -19.90 -19.01 -9.38
CA ALA A 411 -18.86 -20.05 -9.30
C ALA A 411 -19.42 -21.33 -8.64
N VAL A 412 -20.15 -21.20 -7.54
CA VAL A 412 -20.79 -22.35 -6.87
C VAL A 412 -21.82 -23.01 -7.77
N THR A 413 -22.64 -22.25 -8.50
CA THR A 413 -23.67 -22.79 -9.40
C THR A 413 -23.08 -23.55 -10.58
N ARG A 414 -21.90 -23.15 -11.07
CA ARG A 414 -21.21 -23.80 -12.19
C ARG A 414 -20.42 -25.04 -11.79
N ARG A 415 -20.31 -25.33 -10.49
CA ARG A 415 -19.58 -26.49 -9.99
C ARG A 415 -20.30 -27.79 -10.40
N ASP A 416 -19.55 -28.74 -10.93
CA ASP A 416 -20.01 -30.12 -11.07
C ASP A 416 -19.78 -30.88 -9.75
N SER A 417 -20.83 -30.94 -8.93
CA SER A 417 -20.78 -31.60 -7.62
C SER A 417 -20.80 -33.15 -7.73
N THR A 418 -21.02 -33.71 -8.92
CA THR A 418 -21.05 -35.15 -9.15
C THR A 418 -19.71 -35.70 -9.59
N SER A 419 -18.76 -34.83 -9.95
CA SER A 419 -17.43 -35.23 -10.37
C SER A 419 -16.58 -35.74 -9.20
N HIS A 420 -15.61 -36.61 -9.53
CA HIS A 420 -14.67 -37.19 -8.59
C HIS A 420 -13.23 -36.95 -9.07
N PRO A 421 -12.23 -36.93 -8.16
CA PRO A 421 -10.82 -36.92 -8.56
C PRO A 421 -10.50 -38.13 -9.45
N SER A 422 -9.69 -37.91 -10.48
CA SER A 422 -9.26 -38.98 -11.39
C SER A 422 -8.32 -40.02 -10.75
N LEU A 423 -7.64 -39.60 -9.67
CA LEU A 423 -6.68 -40.42 -8.93
C LEU A 423 -7.14 -40.64 -7.48
N PRO A 424 -6.73 -41.71 -6.82
CA PRO A 424 -6.84 -41.82 -5.36
C PRO A 424 -6.00 -40.74 -4.69
N LEU A 425 -6.43 -40.28 -3.49
CA LEU A 425 -5.85 -39.12 -2.82
C LEU A 425 -4.34 -39.23 -2.60
N GLU A 426 -3.84 -40.44 -2.35
CA GLU A 426 -2.42 -40.73 -2.15
C GLU A 426 -1.54 -40.30 -3.35
N ARG A 427 -2.11 -40.31 -4.55
CA ARG A 427 -1.39 -39.97 -5.78
C ARG A 427 -1.22 -38.46 -5.98
N TYR A 428 -2.00 -37.62 -5.28
CA TYR A 428 -1.82 -36.18 -5.28
C TYR A 428 -0.79 -35.74 -4.23
N ALA A 429 -0.45 -36.59 -3.26
CA ALA A 429 0.58 -36.30 -2.27
C ALA A 429 1.97 -36.29 -2.90
N GLY A 430 2.79 -35.34 -2.50
CA GLY A 430 4.15 -35.18 -3.02
C GLY A 430 4.74 -33.82 -2.71
N THR A 431 5.99 -33.63 -3.14
CA THR A 431 6.63 -32.31 -3.16
C THR A 431 6.54 -31.74 -4.57
N TYR A 432 6.06 -30.53 -4.64
CA TYR A 432 5.95 -29.75 -5.87
C TYR A 432 6.84 -28.53 -5.77
N ARG A 433 7.48 -28.12 -6.85
CA ARG A 433 8.41 -26.99 -6.85
C ARG A 433 8.01 -25.98 -7.89
N ASP A 434 7.90 -24.72 -7.46
CA ASP A 434 7.86 -23.57 -8.33
C ASP A 434 9.27 -22.97 -8.46
N ALA A 435 9.59 -22.40 -9.63
CA ALA A 435 10.93 -21.88 -9.90
C ALA A 435 11.26 -20.66 -9.03
N TRP A 436 10.29 -19.76 -8.82
CA TRP A 436 10.53 -18.52 -8.08
C TRP A 436 10.14 -18.64 -6.60
N TYR A 437 9.09 -19.40 -6.28
CA TYR A 437 8.68 -19.55 -4.88
C TYR A 437 9.49 -20.65 -4.16
N GLY A 438 9.70 -21.81 -4.78
CA GLY A 438 10.32 -22.96 -4.15
C GLY A 438 9.34 -24.09 -3.87
N ASP A 439 9.56 -24.84 -2.79
CA ASP A 439 8.84 -26.07 -2.51
C ASP A 439 7.48 -25.84 -1.84
N VAL A 440 6.49 -26.59 -2.32
CA VAL A 440 5.15 -26.74 -1.74
C VAL A 440 4.91 -28.24 -1.57
N THR A 441 4.55 -28.67 -0.37
CA THR A 441 4.27 -30.07 -0.06
C THR A 441 2.78 -30.31 0.07
N ILE A 442 2.32 -31.44 -0.44
CA ILE A 442 0.97 -31.96 -0.25
C ILE A 442 1.12 -33.33 0.41
N ALA A 443 0.56 -33.49 1.61
CA ALA A 443 0.63 -34.73 2.38
C ALA A 443 -0.78 -35.28 2.65
N LEU A 444 -0.92 -36.60 2.68
CA LEU A 444 -2.16 -37.24 3.14
C LEU A 444 -2.10 -37.42 4.67
N GLU A 445 -2.94 -36.73 5.39
CA GLU A 445 -2.99 -36.71 6.86
C GLU A 445 -4.43 -36.97 7.33
N GLY A 446 -4.66 -38.02 8.07
CA GLY A 446 -5.99 -38.36 8.58
C GLY A 446 -7.05 -38.51 7.48
N GLY A 447 -6.66 -38.99 6.29
CA GLY A 447 -7.57 -39.17 5.15
C GLY A 447 -7.87 -37.89 4.36
N LYS A 448 -7.18 -36.78 4.63
CA LYS A 448 -7.29 -35.49 3.90
C LYS A 448 -5.94 -35.07 3.33
N LEU A 449 -5.96 -34.42 2.20
CA LEU A 449 -4.77 -33.77 1.66
C LEU A 449 -4.53 -32.45 2.37
N VAL A 450 -3.30 -32.22 2.82
CA VAL A 450 -2.86 -30.98 3.47
C VAL A 450 -1.74 -30.36 2.66
N LEU A 451 -1.94 -29.13 2.22
CA LEU A 451 -0.99 -28.35 1.43
C LEU A 451 -0.21 -27.41 2.34
N ARG A 452 1.12 -27.30 2.13
CA ARG A 452 2.02 -26.43 2.90
C ARG A 452 3.03 -25.76 1.99
N PHE A 453 3.16 -24.46 2.13
CA PHE A 453 4.22 -23.68 1.52
C PHE A 453 5.46 -23.67 2.42
N ALA A 454 6.62 -24.06 1.88
CA ALA A 454 7.83 -24.30 2.69
C ALA A 454 8.33 -23.05 3.44
N HIS A 455 8.14 -21.88 2.84
CA HIS A 455 8.63 -20.61 3.39
C HIS A 455 7.54 -19.69 3.97
N THR A 456 6.27 -20.10 3.91
CA THR A 456 5.14 -19.28 4.36
C THR A 456 4.25 -20.14 5.27
N PRO A 457 4.55 -20.22 6.58
CA PRO A 457 3.84 -21.13 7.50
C PRO A 457 2.32 -20.93 7.52
N ASP A 458 1.86 -19.68 7.38
CA ASP A 458 0.43 -19.36 7.33
C ASP A 458 -0.30 -19.96 6.12
N LEU A 459 0.43 -20.26 5.04
CA LEU A 459 -0.11 -20.98 3.89
C LEU A 459 -0.05 -22.51 4.11
N THR A 460 -0.67 -22.93 5.23
CA THR A 460 -1.00 -24.32 5.52
C THR A 460 -2.51 -24.48 5.45
N GLY A 461 -3.01 -25.37 4.58
CA GLY A 461 -4.43 -25.53 4.35
C GLY A 461 -4.83 -26.97 4.03
N ASP A 462 -6.07 -27.31 4.37
CA ASP A 462 -6.69 -28.58 4.01
C ASP A 462 -7.25 -28.46 2.58
N LEU A 463 -7.01 -29.46 1.73
CA LEU A 463 -7.55 -29.52 0.38
C LEU A 463 -8.92 -30.20 0.39
N GLU A 464 -9.96 -29.45 0.07
CA GLU A 464 -11.33 -29.95 -0.11
C GLU A 464 -11.59 -30.18 -1.60
N HIS A 465 -12.05 -31.37 -1.98
CA HIS A 465 -12.41 -31.63 -3.37
C HIS A 465 -13.48 -30.65 -3.87
N TYR A 466 -13.19 -29.99 -4.98
CA TYR A 466 -14.11 -29.05 -5.63
C TYR A 466 -14.81 -29.69 -6.83
N GLN A 467 -14.05 -30.06 -7.87
CA GLN A 467 -14.55 -30.78 -9.04
C GLN A 467 -13.38 -31.33 -9.85
N TYR A 468 -13.55 -32.50 -10.50
CA TYR A 468 -12.50 -33.17 -11.26
C TYR A 468 -11.20 -33.25 -10.45
N ASP A 469 -10.07 -32.85 -11.03
CA ASP A 469 -8.76 -32.80 -10.36
C ASP A 469 -8.46 -31.42 -9.74
N THR A 470 -9.53 -30.66 -9.39
CA THR A 470 -9.43 -29.38 -8.70
C THR A 470 -9.91 -29.50 -7.26
N PHE A 471 -9.09 -28.99 -6.36
CA PHE A 471 -9.38 -28.85 -4.93
C PHE A 471 -9.42 -27.38 -4.53
N ILE A 472 -9.97 -27.06 -3.36
CA ILE A 472 -9.84 -25.76 -2.71
C ILE A 472 -8.93 -25.91 -1.50
N ALA A 473 -7.86 -25.15 -1.45
CA ALA A 473 -7.06 -24.97 -0.25
C ALA A 473 -7.80 -24.06 0.74
N ARG A 474 -8.26 -24.63 1.87
CA ARG A 474 -8.83 -23.91 2.98
C ARG A 474 -7.72 -23.63 3.98
N TRP A 475 -7.26 -22.40 3.99
CA TRP A 475 -6.17 -22.03 4.89
C TRP A 475 -6.60 -22.15 6.34
N ARG A 476 -5.76 -22.75 7.19
CA ARG A 476 -6.04 -22.90 8.62
C ARG A 476 -6.06 -21.56 9.33
N ASN A 477 -5.20 -20.61 8.88
CA ASN A 477 -5.31 -19.21 9.27
C ASN A 477 -6.42 -18.53 8.44
N ARG A 478 -7.62 -18.41 9.01
CA ARG A 478 -8.78 -17.82 8.34
C ARG A 478 -8.69 -16.30 8.15
N GLU A 479 -7.74 -15.63 8.85
CA GLU A 479 -7.50 -14.19 8.69
C GLU A 479 -6.93 -13.84 7.31
N LEU A 480 -6.34 -14.81 6.61
CA LEU A 480 -5.84 -14.63 5.25
C LEU A 480 -6.94 -14.29 4.24
N ARG A 481 -8.15 -14.85 4.40
CA ARG A 481 -9.30 -14.64 3.49
C ARG A 481 -8.94 -14.88 2.00
N ALA A 482 -8.07 -15.83 1.75
CA ALA A 482 -7.42 -16.07 0.46
C ALA A 482 -7.50 -17.53 0.02
N ASP A 483 -8.61 -18.23 0.29
CA ASP A 483 -8.78 -19.60 -0.17
C ASP A 483 -8.48 -19.70 -1.68
N ALA A 484 -7.83 -20.78 -2.09
CA ALA A 484 -7.33 -20.91 -3.46
C ALA A 484 -7.75 -22.23 -4.11
N TYR A 485 -8.11 -22.17 -5.39
CA TYR A 485 -8.20 -23.35 -6.22
C TYR A 485 -6.80 -23.94 -6.43
N VAL A 486 -6.71 -25.27 -6.37
CA VAL A 486 -5.51 -26.08 -6.62
C VAL A 486 -5.89 -27.11 -7.68
N THR A 487 -5.46 -26.88 -8.92
CA THR A 487 -5.85 -27.71 -10.08
C THR A 487 -4.66 -28.51 -10.57
N PHE A 488 -4.80 -29.82 -10.58
CA PHE A 488 -3.81 -30.76 -11.07
C PHE A 488 -4.05 -31.08 -12.55
N ALA A 489 -2.99 -31.03 -13.36
CA ALA A 489 -3.00 -31.53 -14.71
C ALA A 489 -2.25 -32.89 -14.77
N LEU A 490 -2.80 -33.82 -15.52
CA LEU A 490 -2.26 -35.18 -15.66
C LEU A 490 -1.58 -35.35 -17.01
N LYS A 491 -0.50 -36.14 -17.04
CA LYS A 491 0.12 -36.67 -18.26
C LYS A 491 -0.69 -37.81 -18.83
N PRO A 492 -0.43 -38.22 -20.09
CA PRO A 492 -1.10 -39.40 -20.70
C PRO A 492 -0.94 -40.71 -19.93
N ASP A 493 0.12 -40.87 -19.14
CA ASP A 493 0.37 -42.02 -18.29
C ASP A 493 -0.35 -41.97 -16.93
N GLY A 494 -1.15 -40.90 -16.67
CA GLY A 494 -1.86 -40.69 -15.44
C GLY A 494 -1.00 -40.16 -14.28
N SER A 495 0.26 -39.83 -14.52
CA SER A 495 1.06 -39.09 -13.52
C SER A 495 0.75 -37.61 -13.53
N ILE A 496 1.00 -36.92 -12.40
CA ILE A 496 0.79 -35.45 -12.32
C ILE A 496 1.87 -34.75 -13.16
N ASP A 497 1.43 -33.87 -14.05
CA ASP A 497 2.30 -33.01 -14.87
C ASP A 497 2.64 -31.71 -14.15
N GLN A 498 1.62 -30.98 -13.71
CA GLN A 498 1.76 -29.70 -13.05
C GLN A 498 0.56 -29.41 -12.16
N VAL A 499 0.74 -28.46 -11.24
CA VAL A 499 -0.34 -27.91 -10.41
C VAL A 499 -0.38 -26.39 -10.57
N LYS A 500 -1.55 -25.85 -10.80
CA LYS A 500 -1.81 -24.42 -10.86
C LYS A 500 -2.75 -23.99 -9.75
N MET A 501 -2.59 -22.75 -9.31
CA MET A 501 -3.41 -22.17 -8.27
C MET A 501 -4.06 -20.87 -8.74
N ALA A 502 -5.20 -20.52 -8.14
CA ALA A 502 -5.89 -19.26 -8.35
C ALA A 502 -6.77 -18.93 -7.13
N ALA A 503 -6.93 -17.67 -6.81
CA ALA A 503 -7.84 -17.26 -5.73
C ALA A 503 -9.28 -17.71 -6.00
N VAL A 504 -10.01 -18.13 -4.95
CA VAL A 504 -11.43 -18.51 -5.04
C VAL A 504 -12.31 -17.26 -5.14
N SER A 505 -12.03 -16.25 -4.33
CA SER A 505 -12.79 -15.00 -4.31
C SER A 505 -12.09 -13.90 -5.11
N PRO A 506 -12.82 -13.13 -5.92
CA PRO A 506 -12.26 -11.95 -6.58
C PRO A 506 -11.90 -10.82 -5.60
N ALA A 507 -12.32 -10.90 -4.34
CA ALA A 507 -11.96 -9.97 -3.27
C ALA A 507 -10.64 -10.34 -2.57
N THR A 508 -10.00 -11.44 -2.95
CA THR A 508 -8.67 -11.82 -2.43
C THR A 508 -7.67 -10.72 -2.77
N ASP A 509 -6.84 -10.33 -1.80
CA ASP A 509 -5.79 -9.34 -2.01
C ASP A 509 -4.83 -9.78 -3.13
N PHE A 510 -4.47 -8.86 -4.03
CA PHE A 510 -3.65 -9.14 -5.21
C PHE A 510 -2.24 -9.65 -4.85
N SER A 511 -1.76 -9.42 -3.63
CA SER A 511 -0.48 -9.95 -3.15
C SER A 511 -0.49 -11.47 -2.94
N PHE A 512 -1.68 -12.11 -2.98
CA PHE A 512 -1.77 -13.56 -3.12
C PHE A 512 -1.69 -13.94 -4.61
N ASP A 513 -0.54 -13.77 -5.22
CA ASP A 513 -0.29 -14.00 -6.64
C ASP A 513 -0.20 -15.49 -7.02
N PHE A 514 -1.12 -16.32 -6.49
CA PHE A 514 -1.20 -17.77 -6.76
C PHE A 514 -1.23 -18.13 -8.24
N GLN A 515 -1.81 -17.27 -9.09
CA GLN A 515 -1.90 -17.49 -10.54
C GLN A 515 -0.54 -17.50 -11.25
N ASP A 516 0.50 -16.93 -10.64
CA ASP A 516 1.85 -16.88 -11.20
C ASP A 516 2.68 -18.12 -10.85
N LEU A 517 2.16 -19.00 -9.95
CA LEU A 517 2.79 -20.27 -9.60
C LEU A 517 2.64 -21.31 -10.72
N LEU A 518 3.72 -22.01 -10.99
CA LEU A 518 3.74 -23.22 -11.81
C LEU A 518 4.47 -24.33 -11.03
N LEU A 519 3.71 -25.06 -10.24
CA LEU A 519 4.23 -26.14 -9.42
C LEU A 519 4.39 -27.41 -10.27
N VAL A 520 5.59 -27.95 -10.36
CA VAL A 520 5.87 -29.23 -11.01
C VAL A 520 6.34 -30.25 -9.97
N PRO A 521 6.06 -31.57 -10.16
CA PRO A 521 6.57 -32.60 -9.25
C PRO A 521 8.09 -32.47 -9.08
N ALA A 522 8.55 -32.28 -7.84
CA ALA A 522 9.99 -32.25 -7.56
C ALA A 522 10.60 -33.63 -7.79
N PRO A 523 11.82 -33.73 -8.33
CA PRO A 523 12.53 -35.02 -8.42
C PRO A 523 12.57 -35.66 -7.03
N ALA A 524 12.32 -36.97 -6.96
CA ALA A 524 12.54 -37.72 -5.73
C ALA A 524 14.00 -37.51 -5.32
N GLY A 525 14.22 -36.87 -4.16
CA GLY A 525 15.55 -36.76 -3.60
C GLY A 525 16.16 -38.14 -3.44
N PRO A 526 17.51 -38.27 -3.50
CA PRO A 526 18.13 -39.56 -3.22
C PRO A 526 17.59 -40.06 -1.89
N SER A 527 16.98 -41.25 -1.90
CA SER A 527 16.54 -41.95 -0.69
C SER A 527 17.70 -41.97 0.29
N ARG A 528 17.57 -41.25 1.42
CA ARG A 528 18.53 -41.32 2.52
C ARG A 528 18.46 -42.67 3.21
#